data_8f7a04f6a63cf136e3d5ff34a86d11c4
#
_entry.id   8f7a04f6a63cf136e3d5ff34a86d11c4
#
_cell.length_a   1.000
_cell.length_b   1.000
_cell.length_c   1.000
_cell.angle_alpha   90.00
_cell.angle_beta   90.00
_cell.angle_gamma   90.00
#
_symmetry.space_group_name_H-M   'P 1'
#
loop_
_entity.id
_entity.type
_entity.pdbx_description
1 polymer ?
#
loop_
_entity_poly.entity_id
_entity_poly.type
_entity_poly.pdbx_seq_one_letter_code
_entity_poly.pdbx_strand_id
1 'polypeptide(L)'
;MMDWTDRHCRYFLRLLSPGAMLYTEMVTAAAIHHGDYAALLEFDASEHPVALQAGGSDPALMAEAARRGARFGYDEININVGCPSDRVQSGQFGACLMARPEVVADCVRAMQAETDVPVTVKTRIGIDDEDSYAFLKEFVDIQNEAGCQKFIVHARVAILEGLSPRENRSVPPLKYERVFQLKRDLPELEIILNGGITTVEQVDEVLENVDGVMIGRQAYHDPYFLAHLEQHPPGVRQVEPDVLHAHEVKPLAKKPPDQPIEVVGRRKLAPVTDAAMIPRYSGHNHLDALDPSENRDQVREPLVR
;
A
#
# COMPACT_ATOMS: atom_id res chain seq x y z
N MET A 1 4.38 -2.18 5.80
CA MET A 1 5.48 -3.03 6.38
C MET A 1 5.35 -2.94 7.89
N MET A 2 5.09 -4.08 8.57
CA MET A 2 4.89 -4.12 10.03
C MET A 2 6.01 -3.38 10.77
N ASP A 3 5.62 -2.59 11.76
CA ASP A 3 6.46 -1.71 12.60
C ASP A 3 7.20 -0.59 11.85
N TRP A 4 6.86 -0.33 10.56
CA TRP A 4 7.56 0.65 9.74
C TRP A 4 6.64 1.65 9.05
N THR A 5 5.52 1.21 8.48
CA THR A 5 4.63 2.06 7.68
C THR A 5 3.34 2.40 8.41
N ASP A 6 3.49 2.89 9.64
CA ASP A 6 2.41 3.43 10.44
C ASP A 6 1.84 4.74 9.83
N ARG A 7 0.81 5.29 10.43
CA ARG A 7 0.18 6.53 9.96
C ARG A 7 1.14 7.73 9.89
N HIS A 8 2.13 7.79 10.79
CA HIS A 8 3.10 8.90 10.81
C HIS A 8 4.09 8.78 9.65
N CYS A 9 4.57 7.57 9.36
CA CYS A 9 5.40 7.30 8.20
C CYS A 9 4.63 7.58 6.90
N ARG A 10 3.38 7.12 6.76
CA ARG A 10 2.56 7.37 5.58
C ARG A 10 2.29 8.87 5.38
N TYR A 11 1.95 9.61 6.43
CA TYR A 11 1.81 11.05 6.37
C TYR A 11 3.10 11.72 5.84
N PHE A 12 4.26 11.34 6.39
CA PHE A 12 5.55 11.86 5.93
C PHE A 12 5.84 11.53 4.47
N LEU A 13 5.59 10.28 4.03
CA LEU A 13 5.78 9.88 2.65
C LEU A 13 4.85 10.63 1.69
N ARG A 14 3.63 10.94 2.11
CA ARG A 14 2.68 11.74 1.33
C ARG A 14 3.18 13.16 1.06
N LEU A 15 3.90 13.77 1.99
CA LEU A 15 4.51 15.08 1.77
C LEU A 15 5.58 15.06 0.66
N LEU A 16 6.19 13.90 0.40
CA LEU A 16 7.22 13.70 -0.61
C LEU A 16 6.66 13.21 -1.95
N SER A 17 5.55 12.49 -1.93
CA SER A 17 4.93 11.89 -3.11
C SER A 17 3.40 12.02 -3.04
N PRO A 18 2.85 13.09 -3.62
CA PRO A 18 1.40 13.33 -3.66
C PRO A 18 0.60 12.28 -4.41
N GLY A 19 1.20 11.63 -5.42
CA GLY A 19 0.51 10.68 -6.30
C GLY A 19 0.62 9.20 -5.90
N ALA A 20 1.59 8.82 -5.06
CA ALA A 20 1.79 7.41 -4.73
C ALA A 20 0.61 6.82 -3.92
N MET A 21 0.14 5.61 -4.29
CA MET A 21 -0.76 4.82 -3.46
C MET A 21 -0.01 4.34 -2.22
N LEU A 22 -0.43 4.78 -1.04
CA LEU A 22 0.15 4.35 0.24
C LEU A 22 -0.60 3.14 0.77
N TYR A 23 0.11 2.25 1.49
CA TYR A 23 -0.48 1.05 2.08
C TYR A 23 -0.29 1.07 3.59
N THR A 24 -1.35 0.73 4.34
CA THR A 24 -1.23 0.53 5.78
C THR A 24 -0.30 -0.64 6.10
N GLU A 25 0.08 -0.76 7.34
CA GLU A 25 0.53 -2.04 7.87
C GLU A 25 -0.61 -3.07 7.76
N MET A 26 -0.27 -4.35 7.82
CA MET A 26 -1.29 -5.39 7.76
C MET A 26 -2.10 -5.41 9.07
N VAL A 27 -3.40 -5.15 8.98
CA VAL A 27 -4.35 -5.31 10.07
C VAL A 27 -5.09 -6.64 9.88
N THR A 28 -5.15 -7.49 10.92
CA THR A 28 -5.90 -8.74 10.78
C THR A 28 -7.41 -8.49 10.85
N ALA A 29 -8.18 -9.22 10.04
CA ALA A 29 -9.64 -9.13 10.06
C ALA A 29 -10.22 -9.43 11.45
N ALA A 30 -9.62 -10.38 12.17
CA ALA A 30 -9.99 -10.67 13.57
C ALA A 30 -9.74 -9.48 14.51
N ALA A 31 -8.64 -8.72 14.32
CA ALA A 31 -8.40 -7.51 15.12
C ALA A 31 -9.40 -6.40 14.80
N ILE A 32 -9.80 -6.27 13.53
CA ILE A 32 -10.86 -5.33 13.13
C ILE A 32 -12.21 -5.73 13.74
N HIS A 33 -12.51 -7.03 13.82
CA HIS A 33 -13.77 -7.54 14.36
C HIS A 33 -13.85 -7.39 15.89
N HIS A 34 -12.82 -7.85 16.60
CA HIS A 34 -12.84 -7.99 18.07
C HIS A 34 -12.21 -6.80 18.81
N GLY A 35 -11.40 -5.98 18.13
CA GLY A 35 -10.64 -4.89 18.72
C GLY A 35 -11.30 -3.53 18.55
N ASP A 36 -10.57 -2.50 18.98
CA ASP A 36 -10.90 -1.11 18.67
C ASP A 36 -10.53 -0.80 17.21
N TYR A 37 -11.46 -1.16 16.31
CA TYR A 37 -11.24 -0.92 14.88
C TYR A 37 -11.11 0.56 14.54
N ALA A 38 -11.68 1.48 15.33
CA ALA A 38 -11.57 2.89 15.07
C ALA A 38 -10.10 3.35 15.17
N ALA A 39 -9.42 2.93 16.25
CA ALA A 39 -7.99 3.21 16.42
C ALA A 39 -7.10 2.47 15.39
N LEU A 40 -7.50 1.23 14.99
CA LEU A 40 -6.75 0.42 14.03
C LEU A 40 -6.82 0.94 12.59
N LEU A 41 -7.96 1.57 12.21
CA LEU A 41 -8.24 2.03 10.85
C LEU A 41 -8.07 3.55 10.70
N GLU A 42 -7.72 4.26 11.77
CA GLU A 42 -7.53 5.71 11.71
C GLU A 42 -6.35 6.10 10.81
N PHE A 43 -6.57 7.08 9.95
CA PHE A 43 -5.55 7.72 9.13
C PHE A 43 -5.88 9.20 8.91
N ASP A 44 -4.90 10.01 8.50
CA ASP A 44 -5.11 11.41 8.16
C ASP A 44 -5.64 11.55 6.74
N ALA A 45 -6.62 12.43 6.52
CA ALA A 45 -7.21 12.66 5.20
C ALA A 45 -6.18 13.07 4.13
N SER A 46 -5.04 13.63 4.53
CA SER A 46 -3.96 13.94 3.60
C SER A 46 -3.21 12.70 3.08
N GLU A 47 -3.39 11.52 3.70
CA GLU A 47 -2.74 10.29 3.26
C GLU A 47 -3.31 9.72 1.94
N HIS A 48 -4.46 10.20 1.47
CA HIS A 48 -5.05 9.76 0.19
C HIS A 48 -4.13 9.99 -1.03
N PRO A 49 -4.07 9.03 -1.98
CA PRO A 49 -4.76 7.75 -1.97
C PRO A 49 -4.09 6.73 -1.05
N VAL A 50 -4.88 6.02 -0.24
CA VAL A 50 -4.40 5.08 0.77
C VAL A 50 -5.18 3.76 0.76
N ALA A 51 -4.47 2.63 0.80
CA ALA A 51 -5.03 1.28 0.82
C ALA A 51 -4.96 0.68 2.23
N LEU A 52 -6.05 0.06 2.67
CA LEU A 52 -6.06 -0.80 3.85
C LEU A 52 -5.55 -2.19 3.48
N GLN A 53 -4.46 -2.66 4.10
CA GLN A 53 -4.04 -4.05 3.94
C GLN A 53 -4.61 -4.93 5.05
N ALA A 54 -5.47 -5.88 4.68
CA ALA A 54 -6.10 -6.83 5.57
C ALA A 54 -5.43 -8.21 5.52
N GLY A 55 -5.38 -8.91 6.65
CA GLY A 55 -4.91 -10.28 6.76
C GLY A 55 -5.97 -11.16 7.40
N GLY A 56 -6.31 -12.28 6.76
CA GLY A 56 -7.30 -13.23 7.24
C GLY A 56 -7.59 -14.31 6.21
N SER A 57 -8.35 -15.33 6.63
CA SER A 57 -8.80 -16.45 5.79
C SER A 57 -10.26 -16.81 6.02
N ASP A 58 -10.95 -16.09 6.90
CA ASP A 58 -12.38 -16.23 7.12
C ASP A 58 -13.14 -15.23 6.25
N PRO A 59 -13.96 -15.67 5.27
CA PRO A 59 -14.65 -14.77 4.36
C PRO A 59 -15.58 -13.77 5.06
N ALA A 60 -16.24 -14.15 6.16
CA ALA A 60 -17.15 -13.27 6.88
C ALA A 60 -16.39 -12.14 7.61
N LEU A 61 -15.26 -12.46 8.25
CA LEU A 61 -14.41 -11.45 8.89
C LEU A 61 -13.74 -10.54 7.87
N MET A 62 -13.32 -11.09 6.72
CA MET A 62 -12.73 -10.29 5.63
C MET A 62 -13.77 -9.36 4.99
N ALA A 63 -15.00 -9.82 4.79
CA ALA A 63 -16.12 -8.98 4.34
C ALA A 63 -16.39 -7.82 5.30
N GLU A 64 -16.40 -8.08 6.61
CA GLU A 64 -16.54 -7.03 7.61
C GLU A 64 -15.37 -6.04 7.57
N ALA A 65 -14.14 -6.52 7.41
CA ALA A 65 -12.97 -5.66 7.28
C ALA A 65 -13.07 -4.74 6.06
N ALA A 66 -13.54 -5.26 4.90
CA ALA A 66 -13.78 -4.48 3.70
C ALA A 66 -14.85 -3.41 3.92
N ARG A 67 -16.00 -3.79 4.48
CA ARG A 67 -17.09 -2.86 4.79
C ARG A 67 -16.65 -1.74 5.75
N ARG A 68 -15.88 -2.07 6.79
CA ARG A 68 -15.35 -1.06 7.73
C ARG A 68 -14.31 -0.17 7.06
N GLY A 69 -13.36 -0.75 6.31
CA GLY A 69 -12.36 0.01 5.56
C GLY A 69 -13.00 1.01 4.58
N ALA A 70 -14.00 0.58 3.81
CA ALA A 70 -14.75 1.45 2.91
C ALA A 70 -15.44 2.61 3.65
N ARG A 71 -16.04 2.36 4.82
CA ARG A 71 -16.66 3.40 5.65
C ARG A 71 -15.67 4.40 6.22
N PHE A 72 -14.43 3.98 6.47
CA PHE A 72 -13.33 4.88 6.87
C PHE A 72 -12.79 5.72 5.71
N GLY A 73 -13.13 5.36 4.47
CA GLY A 73 -12.76 6.11 3.28
C GLY A 73 -11.48 5.61 2.61
N TYR A 74 -11.01 4.40 2.86
CA TYR A 74 -9.88 3.83 2.14
C TYR A 74 -10.19 3.71 0.64
N ASP A 75 -9.19 4.02 -0.20
CA ASP A 75 -9.31 3.99 -1.66
C ASP A 75 -9.18 2.58 -2.25
N GLU A 76 -8.61 1.65 -1.49
CA GLU A 76 -8.39 0.25 -1.88
C GLU A 76 -8.38 -0.64 -0.62
N ILE A 77 -8.91 -1.86 -0.73
CA ILE A 77 -8.79 -2.90 0.32
C ILE A 77 -7.94 -4.04 -0.24
N ASN A 78 -6.78 -4.25 0.36
CA ASN A 78 -5.79 -5.21 -0.12
C ASN A 78 -5.70 -6.44 0.77
N ILE A 79 -5.76 -7.65 0.18
CA ILE A 79 -5.58 -8.91 0.88
C ILE A 79 -4.12 -9.30 0.89
N ASN A 80 -3.56 -9.59 2.08
CA ASN A 80 -2.19 -10.09 2.21
C ASN A 80 -2.13 -11.60 2.02
N VAL A 81 -1.55 -12.03 0.90
CA VAL A 81 -1.23 -13.44 0.56
C VAL A 81 0.29 -13.60 0.33
N GLY A 82 1.11 -12.81 1.01
CA GLY A 82 2.55 -12.79 0.76
C GLY A 82 3.44 -12.80 2.00
N CYS A 83 2.88 -12.66 3.22
CA CYS A 83 3.65 -12.66 4.46
C CYS A 83 3.98 -14.10 4.91
N PRO A 84 5.27 -14.47 5.07
CA PRO A 84 5.67 -15.83 5.45
C PRO A 84 5.98 -15.97 6.96
N SER A 85 5.58 -15.02 7.81
CA SER A 85 5.93 -15.08 9.24
C SER A 85 5.18 -16.20 9.98
N ASP A 86 5.80 -16.82 10.97
CA ASP A 86 5.23 -17.91 11.77
C ASP A 86 3.90 -17.51 12.44
N ARG A 87 3.82 -16.27 12.93
CA ARG A 87 2.59 -15.72 13.52
C ARG A 87 1.45 -15.67 12.52
N VAL A 88 1.75 -15.35 11.27
CA VAL A 88 0.77 -15.26 10.17
C VAL A 88 0.37 -16.67 9.73
N GLN A 89 1.34 -17.59 9.62
CA GLN A 89 1.08 -18.99 9.28
C GLN A 89 0.25 -19.71 10.35
N SER A 90 0.55 -19.52 11.65
CA SER A 90 -0.24 -20.07 12.74
C SER A 90 -1.67 -19.54 12.76
N GLY A 91 -1.89 -18.32 12.26
CA GLY A 91 -3.19 -17.73 11.98
C GLY A 91 -3.84 -18.19 10.67
N GLN A 92 -3.21 -19.08 9.92
CA GLN A 92 -3.66 -19.64 8.63
C GLN A 92 -3.97 -18.58 7.56
N PHE A 93 -3.18 -17.51 7.49
CA PHE A 93 -3.28 -16.48 6.44
C PHE A 93 -1.89 -16.06 5.93
N GLY A 94 -1.81 -15.11 5.00
CA GLY A 94 -0.56 -14.70 4.37
C GLY A 94 -0.10 -15.67 3.28
N ALA A 95 1.21 -15.90 3.14
CA ALA A 95 1.77 -16.64 2.00
C ALA A 95 1.28 -18.10 1.91
N CYS A 96 1.01 -18.76 3.02
CA CYS A 96 0.49 -20.14 3.05
C CYS A 96 -0.88 -20.28 2.34
N LEU A 97 -1.62 -19.18 2.16
CA LEU A 97 -2.88 -19.19 1.40
C LEU A 97 -2.69 -19.41 -0.10
N MET A 98 -1.48 -19.26 -0.64
CA MET A 98 -1.23 -19.61 -2.04
C MET A 98 -1.51 -21.10 -2.33
N ALA A 99 -1.36 -21.98 -1.31
CA ALA A 99 -1.73 -23.39 -1.40
C ALA A 99 -3.25 -23.64 -1.29
N ARG A 100 -4.04 -22.61 -1.01
CA ARG A 100 -5.51 -22.70 -0.85
C ARG A 100 -6.19 -21.55 -1.57
N PRO A 101 -6.05 -21.47 -2.91
CA PRO A 101 -6.52 -20.33 -3.69
C PRO A 101 -8.03 -20.10 -3.56
N GLU A 102 -8.82 -21.16 -3.39
CA GLU A 102 -10.28 -21.06 -3.23
C GLU A 102 -10.67 -20.29 -1.96
N VAL A 103 -9.91 -20.44 -0.86
CA VAL A 103 -10.16 -19.68 0.37
C VAL A 103 -9.97 -18.17 0.12
N VAL A 104 -8.95 -17.80 -0.66
CA VAL A 104 -8.73 -16.40 -1.03
C VAL A 104 -9.83 -15.89 -1.96
N ALA A 105 -10.26 -16.71 -2.92
CA ALA A 105 -11.36 -16.39 -3.83
C ALA A 105 -12.69 -16.17 -3.09
N ASP A 106 -12.98 -16.99 -2.10
CA ASP A 106 -14.16 -16.81 -1.24
C ASP A 106 -14.07 -15.50 -0.43
N CYS A 107 -12.88 -15.16 0.08
CA CYS A 107 -12.65 -13.85 0.71
C CYS A 107 -12.86 -12.69 -0.28
N VAL A 108 -12.31 -12.78 -1.49
CA VAL A 108 -12.50 -11.75 -2.54
C VAL A 108 -13.98 -11.51 -2.82
N ARG A 109 -14.74 -12.60 -3.10
CA ARG A 109 -16.20 -12.51 -3.36
C ARG A 109 -16.95 -11.88 -2.20
N ALA A 110 -16.67 -12.34 -0.97
CA ALA A 110 -17.33 -11.85 0.23
C ALA A 110 -17.03 -10.36 0.49
N MET A 111 -15.79 -9.93 0.28
CA MET A 111 -15.38 -8.52 0.43
C MET A 111 -16.04 -7.62 -0.62
N GLN A 112 -16.06 -8.03 -1.89
CA GLN A 112 -16.68 -7.26 -2.97
C GLN A 112 -18.20 -7.15 -2.83
N ALA A 113 -18.85 -8.10 -2.15
CA ALA A 113 -20.27 -7.99 -1.84
C ALA A 113 -20.60 -6.88 -0.81
N GLU A 114 -19.61 -6.40 -0.06
CA GLU A 114 -19.77 -5.40 0.99
C GLU A 114 -19.34 -3.98 0.60
N THR A 115 -18.67 -3.81 -0.55
CA THR A 115 -18.15 -2.51 -0.95
C THR A 115 -17.87 -2.40 -2.45
N ASP A 116 -18.02 -1.18 -2.99
CA ASP A 116 -17.59 -0.83 -4.35
C ASP A 116 -16.10 -0.41 -4.40
N VAL A 117 -15.42 -0.30 -3.25
CA VAL A 117 -13.98 -0.03 -3.19
C VAL A 117 -13.21 -1.21 -3.76
N PRO A 118 -12.19 -0.99 -4.63
CA PRO A 118 -11.43 -2.08 -5.23
C PRO A 118 -10.84 -3.04 -4.19
N VAL A 119 -11.11 -4.33 -4.35
CA VAL A 119 -10.49 -5.42 -3.57
C VAL A 119 -9.35 -6.00 -4.39
N THR A 120 -8.13 -5.96 -3.84
CA THR A 120 -6.89 -6.33 -4.52
C THR A 120 -6.13 -7.41 -3.74
N VAL A 121 -5.21 -8.11 -4.40
CA VAL A 121 -4.42 -9.18 -3.76
C VAL A 121 -2.93 -8.87 -3.85
N LYS A 122 -2.23 -8.95 -2.71
CA LYS A 122 -0.76 -8.89 -2.68
C LYS A 122 -0.19 -10.26 -2.37
N THR A 123 0.53 -10.84 -3.34
CA THR A 123 1.02 -12.21 -3.29
C THR A 123 2.53 -12.34 -3.54
N ARG A 124 3.02 -13.56 -3.53
CA ARG A 124 4.34 -14.03 -3.98
C ARG A 124 4.22 -14.72 -5.33
N ILE A 125 5.35 -15.19 -5.89
CA ILE A 125 5.37 -15.99 -7.13
C ILE A 125 5.28 -17.50 -6.87
N GLY A 126 5.21 -17.92 -5.62
CA GLY A 126 5.15 -19.30 -5.16
C GLY A 126 5.49 -19.41 -3.68
N ILE A 127 5.43 -20.64 -3.16
CA ILE A 127 5.77 -21.01 -1.78
C ILE A 127 6.60 -22.27 -1.78
N ASP A 128 7.67 -22.31 -0.98
CA ASP A 128 8.55 -23.47 -0.83
C ASP A 128 8.96 -24.08 -2.19
N ASP A 129 8.66 -25.34 -2.44
CA ASP A 129 8.94 -26.06 -3.68
C ASP A 129 7.92 -25.81 -4.80
N GLU A 130 6.77 -25.20 -4.47
CA GLU A 130 5.76 -24.76 -5.45
C GLU A 130 6.20 -23.46 -6.14
N ASP A 131 7.29 -23.60 -6.93
CA ASP A 131 7.98 -22.51 -7.61
C ASP A 131 7.85 -22.63 -9.14
N SER A 132 6.64 -22.87 -9.65
CA SER A 132 6.37 -22.91 -11.08
C SER A 132 5.57 -21.68 -11.54
N TYR A 133 5.69 -21.32 -12.82
CA TYR A 133 4.81 -20.31 -13.41
C TYR A 133 3.35 -20.76 -13.43
N ALA A 134 3.11 -22.05 -13.69
CA ALA A 134 1.76 -22.62 -13.69
C ALA A 134 1.06 -22.43 -12.34
N PHE A 135 1.76 -22.67 -11.22
CA PHE A 135 1.23 -22.44 -9.88
C PHE A 135 0.82 -20.99 -9.66
N LEU A 136 1.68 -20.03 -10.04
CA LEU A 136 1.36 -18.59 -9.93
C LEU A 136 0.15 -18.23 -10.80
N LYS A 137 0.13 -18.70 -12.05
CA LYS A 137 -0.93 -18.39 -13.01
C LYS A 137 -2.27 -18.94 -12.53
N GLU A 138 -2.32 -20.21 -12.12
CA GLU A 138 -3.51 -20.86 -11.56
C GLU A 138 -4.05 -20.08 -10.35
N PHE A 139 -3.18 -19.67 -9.42
CA PHE A 139 -3.56 -18.85 -8.29
C PHE A 139 -4.23 -17.55 -8.76
N VAL A 140 -3.62 -16.83 -9.72
CA VAL A 140 -4.15 -15.54 -10.22
C VAL A 140 -5.45 -15.75 -11.00
N ASP A 141 -5.56 -16.78 -11.84
CA ASP A 141 -6.77 -17.10 -12.60
C ASP A 141 -7.97 -17.30 -11.67
N ILE A 142 -7.81 -18.09 -10.59
CA ILE A 142 -8.87 -18.34 -9.61
C ILE A 142 -9.31 -17.02 -8.92
N GLN A 143 -8.37 -16.14 -8.59
CA GLN A 143 -8.73 -14.84 -8.00
C GLN A 143 -9.40 -13.91 -9.02
N ASN A 144 -8.96 -13.94 -10.27
CA ASN A 144 -9.57 -13.17 -11.35
C ASN A 144 -11.03 -13.62 -11.59
N GLU A 145 -11.28 -14.93 -11.62
CA GLU A 145 -12.64 -15.50 -11.70
C GLU A 145 -13.51 -15.10 -10.49
N ALA A 146 -12.90 -14.87 -9.33
CA ALA A 146 -13.58 -14.32 -8.16
C ALA A 146 -13.84 -12.80 -8.23
N GLY A 147 -13.30 -12.11 -9.26
CA GLY A 147 -13.50 -10.69 -9.53
C GLY A 147 -12.31 -9.79 -9.15
N CYS A 148 -11.17 -10.33 -8.69
CA CYS A 148 -9.98 -9.52 -8.42
C CYS A 148 -9.30 -9.12 -9.72
N GLN A 149 -9.14 -7.81 -9.96
CA GLN A 149 -8.58 -7.27 -11.21
C GLN A 149 -7.17 -6.68 -11.03
N LYS A 150 -6.67 -6.57 -9.79
CA LYS A 150 -5.37 -5.98 -9.47
C LYS A 150 -4.56 -6.85 -8.54
N PHE A 151 -3.33 -7.13 -8.96
CA PHE A 151 -2.40 -7.98 -8.23
C PHE A 151 -1.06 -7.27 -7.99
N ILE A 152 -0.61 -7.26 -6.74
CA ILE A 152 0.73 -6.84 -6.39
C ILE A 152 1.58 -8.09 -6.16
N VAL A 153 2.53 -8.36 -7.05
CA VAL A 153 3.30 -9.61 -7.06
C VAL A 153 4.73 -9.35 -6.57
N HIS A 154 5.06 -9.87 -5.38
CA HIS A 154 6.45 -9.88 -4.94
C HIS A 154 7.22 -10.98 -5.69
N ALA A 155 8.17 -10.57 -6.52
CA ALA A 155 8.89 -11.44 -7.47
C ALA A 155 9.88 -12.43 -6.80
N ARG A 156 9.53 -12.96 -5.63
CA ARG A 156 10.28 -13.99 -4.88
C ARG A 156 9.32 -15.06 -4.37
N VAL A 157 9.76 -16.29 -4.35
CA VAL A 157 9.08 -17.37 -3.61
C VAL A 157 9.09 -17.04 -2.12
N ALA A 158 8.06 -17.42 -1.38
CA ALA A 158 8.08 -17.40 0.06
C ALA A 158 8.51 -18.77 0.60
N ILE A 159 9.57 -18.80 1.40
CA ILE A 159 9.97 -19.99 2.15
C ILE A 159 9.27 -19.94 3.50
N LEU A 160 8.37 -20.90 3.73
CA LEU A 160 7.49 -20.90 4.88
C LEU A 160 8.21 -21.35 6.14
N GLU A 161 9.17 -22.27 6.02
CA GLU A 161 9.96 -22.78 7.14
C GLU A 161 11.46 -22.50 6.95
N GLY A 162 12.15 -22.17 8.03
CA GLY A 162 13.62 -22.04 8.04
C GLY A 162 14.15 -20.66 7.65
N LEU A 163 13.33 -19.73 7.16
CA LEU A 163 13.73 -18.34 6.89
C LEU A 163 12.84 -17.34 7.64
N SER A 164 13.48 -16.41 8.32
CA SER A 164 12.76 -15.26 8.89
C SER A 164 12.09 -14.41 7.80
N PRO A 165 11.08 -13.59 8.14
CA PRO A 165 10.48 -12.65 7.20
C PRO A 165 11.48 -11.67 6.56
N ARG A 166 12.58 -11.35 7.26
CA ARG A 166 13.67 -10.52 6.73
C ARG A 166 14.46 -11.26 5.65
N GLU A 167 14.85 -12.49 5.91
CA GLU A 167 15.58 -13.34 4.96
C GLU A 167 14.73 -13.68 3.74
N ASN A 168 13.42 -13.92 3.91
CA ASN A 168 12.47 -14.12 2.82
C ASN A 168 12.36 -12.93 1.84
N ARG A 169 12.90 -11.75 2.20
CA ARG A 169 12.96 -10.57 1.32
C ARG A 169 14.33 -10.40 0.65
N SER A 170 15.29 -11.26 0.92
CA SER A 170 16.65 -11.13 0.39
C SER A 170 17.24 -12.43 -0.14
N VAL A 171 16.99 -13.57 0.53
CA VAL A 171 17.61 -14.87 0.19
C VAL A 171 16.99 -15.50 -1.07
N PRO A 172 15.67 -15.71 -1.20
CA PRO A 172 15.12 -16.25 -2.43
C PRO A 172 15.40 -15.31 -3.61
N PRO A 173 15.80 -15.82 -4.79
CA PRO A 173 16.13 -14.99 -5.94
C PRO A 173 14.93 -14.21 -6.47
N LEU A 174 15.18 -13.02 -7.02
CA LEU A 174 14.19 -12.26 -7.78
C LEU A 174 13.97 -12.92 -9.14
N LYS A 175 12.72 -13.10 -9.55
CA LYS A 175 12.30 -13.69 -10.83
C LYS A 175 11.30 -12.76 -11.53
N TYR A 176 11.76 -11.59 -12.00
CA TYR A 176 10.92 -10.59 -12.65
C TYR A 176 10.24 -11.12 -13.91
N GLU A 177 10.96 -11.94 -14.70
CA GLU A 177 10.41 -12.54 -15.92
C GLU A 177 9.10 -13.31 -15.69
N ARG A 178 8.93 -13.88 -14.50
CA ARG A 178 7.70 -14.59 -14.14
C ARG A 178 6.50 -13.65 -14.01
N VAL A 179 6.74 -12.45 -13.48
CA VAL A 179 5.71 -11.40 -13.35
C VAL A 179 5.44 -10.75 -14.70
N PHE A 180 6.48 -10.55 -15.53
CA PHE A 180 6.33 -10.05 -16.88
C PHE A 180 5.55 -11.03 -17.77
N GLN A 181 5.82 -12.34 -17.63
CA GLN A 181 5.04 -13.37 -18.31
C GLN A 181 3.57 -13.33 -17.88
N LEU A 182 3.30 -13.18 -16.58
CA LEU A 182 1.93 -13.06 -16.06
C LEU A 182 1.18 -11.91 -16.71
N LYS A 183 1.82 -10.73 -16.83
CA LYS A 183 1.20 -9.57 -17.51
C LYS A 183 0.97 -9.81 -18.99
N ARG A 184 1.88 -10.49 -19.70
CA ARG A 184 1.68 -10.84 -21.11
C ARG A 184 0.51 -11.81 -21.33
N ASP A 185 0.35 -12.78 -20.41
CA ASP A 185 -0.69 -13.81 -20.51
C ASP A 185 -2.06 -13.33 -20.04
N LEU A 186 -2.10 -12.29 -19.17
CA LEU A 186 -3.32 -11.68 -18.61
C LEU A 186 -3.26 -10.14 -18.76
N PRO A 187 -3.30 -9.65 -20.01
CA PRO A 187 -3.08 -8.22 -20.28
C PRO A 187 -4.18 -7.31 -19.75
N GLU A 188 -5.37 -7.85 -19.48
CA GLU A 188 -6.51 -7.12 -18.90
C GLU A 188 -6.36 -6.83 -17.41
N LEU A 189 -5.52 -7.59 -16.68
CA LEU A 189 -5.30 -7.41 -15.26
C LEU A 189 -4.27 -6.31 -14.98
N GLU A 190 -4.48 -5.57 -13.90
CA GLU A 190 -3.50 -4.63 -13.38
C GLU A 190 -2.45 -5.39 -12.56
N ILE A 191 -1.24 -5.54 -13.10
CA ILE A 191 -0.13 -6.26 -12.48
C ILE A 191 0.93 -5.29 -12.00
N ILE A 192 1.12 -5.24 -10.69
CA ILE A 192 2.11 -4.39 -10.02
C ILE A 192 3.29 -5.24 -9.55
N LEU A 193 4.49 -4.96 -10.02
CA LEU A 193 5.69 -5.67 -9.58
C LEU A 193 6.20 -5.11 -8.25
N ASN A 194 6.58 -6.01 -7.34
CA ASN A 194 7.21 -5.66 -6.07
C ASN A 194 8.50 -6.48 -5.86
N GLY A 195 9.49 -5.87 -5.25
CA GLY A 195 10.71 -6.53 -4.77
C GLY A 195 12.00 -6.05 -5.43
N GLY A 196 12.96 -5.62 -4.61
CA GLY A 196 14.34 -5.35 -5.03
C GLY A 196 14.59 -4.04 -5.78
N ILE A 197 13.57 -3.26 -6.10
CA ILE A 197 13.70 -1.98 -6.82
C ILE A 197 14.31 -0.94 -5.88
N THR A 198 15.41 -0.32 -6.34
CA THR A 198 16.21 0.65 -5.57
C THR A 198 16.64 1.88 -6.38
N THR A 199 16.47 1.89 -7.70
CA THR A 199 16.83 3.03 -8.58
C THR A 199 15.68 3.39 -9.50
N VAL A 200 15.71 4.62 -10.04
CA VAL A 200 14.70 5.12 -10.98
C VAL A 200 14.78 4.35 -12.30
N GLU A 201 15.99 4.03 -12.77
CA GLU A 201 16.21 3.27 -14.00
C GLU A 201 15.57 1.89 -13.93
N GLN A 202 15.65 1.22 -12.75
CA GLN A 202 14.95 -0.05 -12.53
C GLN A 202 13.43 0.11 -12.57
N VAL A 203 12.89 1.25 -12.10
CA VAL A 203 11.45 1.54 -12.21
C VAL A 203 11.07 1.64 -13.67
N ASP A 204 11.82 2.40 -14.48
CA ASP A 204 11.55 2.59 -15.90
C ASP A 204 11.60 1.26 -16.67
N GLU A 205 12.64 0.45 -16.47
CA GLU A 205 12.78 -0.88 -17.09
C GLU A 205 11.60 -1.83 -16.74
N VAL A 206 11.16 -1.82 -15.49
CA VAL A 206 10.06 -2.68 -15.03
C VAL A 206 8.75 -2.22 -15.63
N LEU A 207 8.49 -0.91 -15.72
CA LEU A 207 7.26 -0.34 -16.25
C LEU A 207 7.08 -0.53 -17.75
N GLU A 208 8.12 -0.94 -18.49
CA GLU A 208 7.97 -1.41 -19.88
C GLU A 208 7.19 -2.73 -19.97
N ASN A 209 7.05 -3.48 -18.85
CA ASN A 209 6.52 -4.84 -18.85
C ASN A 209 5.30 -5.04 -17.93
N VAL A 210 5.00 -4.11 -17.02
CA VAL A 210 3.88 -4.20 -16.07
C VAL A 210 3.22 -2.83 -15.87
N ASP A 211 2.07 -2.79 -15.20
CA ASP A 211 1.27 -1.57 -15.03
C ASP A 211 1.77 -0.67 -13.91
N GLY A 212 2.61 -1.19 -13.01
CA GLY A 212 3.10 -0.40 -11.90
C GLY A 212 4.18 -1.10 -11.08
N VAL A 213 4.76 -0.35 -10.15
CA VAL A 213 5.76 -0.86 -9.20
C VAL A 213 5.37 -0.54 -7.77
N MET A 214 5.56 -1.48 -6.86
CA MET A 214 5.44 -1.23 -5.43
C MET A 214 6.82 -1.16 -4.79
N ILE A 215 7.17 0.01 -4.26
CA ILE A 215 8.43 0.27 -3.56
C ILE A 215 8.19 0.05 -2.05
N GLY A 216 9.04 -0.72 -1.41
CA GLY A 216 8.95 -0.98 0.02
C GLY A 216 10.12 -0.38 0.80
N ARG A 217 11.15 -1.19 1.05
CA ARG A 217 12.29 -0.81 1.89
C ARG A 217 13.05 0.41 1.40
N GLN A 218 13.15 0.61 0.08
CA GLN A 218 13.82 1.77 -0.50
C GLN A 218 13.11 3.06 -0.07
N ALA A 219 11.79 3.13 -0.17
CA ALA A 219 11.03 4.29 0.24
C ALA A 219 11.13 4.59 1.75
N TYR A 220 11.39 3.58 2.58
CA TYR A 220 11.58 3.77 4.03
C TYR A 220 13.00 4.24 4.38
N HIS A 221 14.03 3.67 3.73
CA HIS A 221 15.42 4.00 4.00
C HIS A 221 15.87 5.30 3.33
N ASP A 222 15.29 5.60 2.18
CA ASP A 222 15.52 6.80 1.39
C ASP A 222 14.18 7.36 0.90
N PRO A 223 13.46 8.12 1.72
CA PRO A 223 12.14 8.67 1.36
C PRO A 223 12.19 9.63 0.16
N TYR A 224 13.33 10.30 -0.07
CA TYR A 224 13.51 11.19 -1.23
C TYR A 224 13.44 10.44 -2.57
N PHE A 225 13.64 9.13 -2.55
CA PHE A 225 13.43 8.29 -3.74
C PHE A 225 12.02 8.46 -4.32
N LEU A 226 11.00 8.57 -3.47
CA LEU A 226 9.63 8.82 -3.92
C LEU A 226 9.47 10.22 -4.53
N ALA A 227 10.11 11.24 -3.96
CA ALA A 227 10.10 12.58 -4.53
C ALA A 227 10.79 12.64 -5.90
N HIS A 228 11.85 11.87 -6.10
CA HIS A 228 12.50 11.73 -7.40
C HIS A 228 11.57 11.09 -8.44
N LEU A 229 10.81 10.06 -8.08
CA LEU A 229 9.83 9.43 -8.98
C LEU A 229 8.70 10.38 -9.36
N GLU A 230 8.23 11.24 -8.46
CA GLU A 230 7.24 12.27 -8.76
C GLU A 230 7.75 13.35 -9.73
N GLN A 231 9.02 13.73 -9.61
CA GLN A 231 9.65 14.71 -10.50
C GLN A 231 10.01 14.13 -11.87
N HIS A 232 10.18 12.82 -11.95
CA HIS A 232 10.56 12.08 -13.14
C HIS A 232 9.52 10.99 -13.41
N PRO A 233 8.29 11.37 -13.81
CA PRO A 233 7.25 10.37 -14.05
C PRO A 233 7.73 9.39 -15.12
N PRO A 234 7.55 8.08 -14.89
CA PRO A 234 8.01 7.04 -15.80
C PRO A 234 7.49 7.24 -17.22
N GLY A 235 8.33 6.97 -18.21
CA GLY A 235 7.99 7.11 -19.62
C GLY A 235 8.16 8.53 -20.19
N VAL A 236 8.44 9.54 -19.36
CA VAL A 236 8.89 10.84 -19.82
C VAL A 236 10.42 10.76 -20.00
N ARG A 237 10.88 10.36 -21.18
CA ARG A 237 12.31 10.52 -21.52
C ARG A 237 12.65 11.98 -21.32
N GLN A 238 13.50 12.30 -20.33
CA GLN A 238 14.18 13.58 -20.31
C GLN A 238 14.99 13.65 -21.58
N VAL A 239 14.62 14.57 -22.48
CA VAL A 239 15.59 15.12 -23.40
C VAL A 239 16.62 15.77 -22.47
N GLU A 240 17.82 15.16 -22.37
CA GLU A 240 18.92 15.80 -21.66
C GLU A 240 18.97 17.24 -22.14
N PRO A 241 18.90 18.24 -21.24
CA PRO A 241 19.16 19.59 -21.64
C PRO A 241 20.58 19.53 -22.22
N ASP A 242 20.72 19.80 -23.52
CA ASP A 242 22.02 19.95 -24.19
C ASP A 242 22.97 20.58 -23.18
N VAL A 243 24.09 19.90 -22.94
CA VAL A 243 25.12 20.33 -21.99
C VAL A 243 25.44 21.78 -22.30
N LEU A 244 24.76 22.69 -21.62
CA LEU A 244 25.13 24.07 -21.57
C LEU A 244 26.54 24.06 -21.01
N HIS A 245 27.52 24.23 -21.88
CA HIS A 245 28.92 24.37 -21.51
C HIS A 245 29.00 25.20 -20.24
N ALA A 246 29.47 24.58 -19.18
CA ALA A 246 29.75 25.24 -17.92
C ALA A 246 30.76 26.39 -18.23
N HIS A 247 30.22 27.58 -18.42
CA HIS A 247 31.04 28.75 -18.28
C HIS A 247 31.54 28.74 -16.83
N GLU A 248 32.89 28.71 -16.72
CA GLU A 248 33.60 28.75 -15.44
C GLU A 248 32.93 29.69 -14.46
N VAL A 249 32.29 29.10 -13.43
CA VAL A 249 31.90 29.86 -12.24
C VAL A 249 33.20 30.16 -11.51
N LYS A 250 33.73 31.36 -11.67
CA LYS A 250 34.85 31.84 -10.84
C LYS A 250 34.47 31.68 -9.37
N PRO A 251 35.36 31.10 -8.54
CA PRO A 251 35.08 30.95 -7.10
C PRO A 251 34.82 32.36 -6.51
N LEU A 252 33.68 32.53 -5.87
CA LEU A 252 33.38 33.70 -5.05
C LEU A 252 34.44 33.82 -3.98
N ALA A 253 35.18 34.97 -3.98
CA ALA A 253 36.16 35.29 -2.97
C ALA A 253 35.52 35.16 -1.57
N LYS A 254 36.18 34.46 -0.64
CA LYS A 254 35.77 34.35 0.74
C LYS A 254 35.62 35.72 1.36
N LYS A 255 34.42 36.08 1.75
CA LYS A 255 34.10 37.32 2.45
C LYS A 255 34.70 37.25 3.88
N PRO A 256 35.32 38.33 4.38
CA PRO A 256 35.83 38.37 5.77
C PRO A 256 34.66 38.32 6.78
N PRO A 257 34.86 37.83 8.04
CA PRO A 257 33.78 37.38 8.93
C PRO A 257 32.97 38.49 9.65
N ASP A 258 33.13 39.78 9.35
CA ASP A 258 32.52 40.87 10.15
C ASP A 258 31.71 41.89 9.32
N GLN A 259 30.79 41.44 8.47
CA GLN A 259 29.81 42.35 7.89
C GLN A 259 28.37 41.76 8.01
N PRO A 260 27.37 42.55 8.47
CA PRO A 260 26.01 42.11 8.63
C PRO A 260 25.40 41.75 7.27
N ILE A 261 24.58 40.67 7.24
CA ILE A 261 23.85 40.21 6.09
C ILE A 261 22.72 41.21 5.81
N GLU A 262 22.87 41.98 4.74
CA GLU A 262 21.80 42.84 4.23
C GLU A 262 20.82 41.95 3.45
N VAL A 263 19.59 41.76 3.97
CA VAL A 263 18.50 41.07 3.28
C VAL A 263 17.89 42.01 2.27
N VAL A 264 18.37 41.94 1.03
CA VAL A 264 17.79 42.68 -0.08
C VAL A 264 16.63 41.91 -0.69
N GLY A 265 15.42 42.52 -0.59
CA GLY A 265 14.35 42.29 -1.55
C GLY A 265 13.24 41.33 -1.17
N ARG A 266 12.33 41.75 -0.29
CA ARG A 266 10.93 41.31 -0.41
C ARG A 266 10.35 41.86 -1.70
N ARG A 267 10.14 41.02 -2.73
CA ARG A 267 9.18 41.34 -3.78
C ARG A 267 7.78 41.39 -3.17
N LYS A 268 7.14 42.55 -3.16
CA LYS A 268 5.71 42.69 -2.89
C LYS A 268 4.95 41.91 -3.94
N LEU A 269 4.32 40.83 -3.54
CA LEU A 269 3.24 40.22 -4.33
C LEU A 269 2.06 41.19 -4.31
N ALA A 270 1.56 41.54 -5.49
CA ALA A 270 0.35 42.34 -5.65
C ALA A 270 -0.85 41.57 -5.04
N PRO A 271 -1.84 42.29 -4.48
CA PRO A 271 -3.02 41.65 -3.94
C PRO A 271 -3.83 41.00 -5.07
N VAL A 272 -4.10 39.71 -4.94
CA VAL A 272 -5.06 39.00 -5.78
C VAL A 272 -6.44 39.43 -5.27
N THR A 273 -7.08 40.35 -6.01
CA THR A 273 -8.51 40.58 -5.90
C THR A 273 -9.18 39.64 -6.87
N ASP A 274 -9.80 38.58 -6.33
CA ASP A 274 -11.13 38.16 -6.75
C ASP A 274 -11.61 37.05 -5.81
N ALA A 275 -12.75 37.38 -5.20
CA ALA A 275 -13.49 36.54 -4.30
C ALA A 275 -14.22 35.45 -5.09
N ALA A 276 -13.70 34.22 -5.07
CA ALA A 276 -14.50 33.05 -5.38
C ALA A 276 -15.04 32.50 -4.06
N MET A 277 -16.38 32.62 -3.89
CA MET A 277 -17.12 32.10 -2.74
C MET A 277 -16.87 30.61 -2.57
N ILE A 278 -16.33 30.25 -1.41
CA ILE A 278 -16.35 28.87 -0.92
C ILE A 278 -17.74 28.65 -0.31
N PRO A 279 -18.52 27.65 -0.74
CA PRO A 279 -19.76 27.31 -0.07
C PRO A 279 -19.48 26.80 1.34
N ARG A 280 -20.02 27.50 2.34
CA ARG A 280 -20.06 26.98 3.71
C ARG A 280 -21.03 25.82 3.75
N TYR A 281 -20.51 24.59 3.90
CA TYR A 281 -21.32 23.45 4.27
C TYR A 281 -21.64 23.56 5.76
N SER A 282 -22.90 23.92 6.06
CA SER A 282 -23.49 23.79 7.39
C SER A 282 -23.95 22.35 7.55
N GLY A 283 -23.06 21.46 7.99
CA GLY A 283 -23.40 20.10 8.40
C GLY A 283 -24.06 20.14 9.77
N HIS A 284 -25.37 19.89 9.82
CA HIS A 284 -26.05 19.57 11.06
C HIS A 284 -25.64 18.16 11.45
N ASN A 285 -24.89 18.05 12.54
CA ASN A 285 -24.65 16.79 13.25
C ASN A 285 -25.98 16.36 13.90
N HIS A 286 -26.67 15.39 13.30
CA HIS A 286 -27.61 14.53 14.00
C HIS A 286 -26.83 13.34 14.53
N LEU A 287 -26.29 13.48 15.73
CA LEU A 287 -25.98 12.36 16.60
C LEU A 287 -27.28 12.01 17.32
N ASP A 288 -28.01 11.01 16.79
CA ASP A 288 -29.08 10.37 17.56
C ASP A 288 -28.40 9.57 18.66
N ALA A 289 -28.64 10.06 19.88
CA ALA A 289 -28.25 9.39 21.11
C ALA A 289 -28.99 8.06 21.22
N LEU A 290 -28.28 6.97 21.18
CA LEU A 290 -28.78 5.67 21.60
C LEU A 290 -28.92 5.69 23.12
N ASP A 291 -30.16 5.50 23.57
CA ASP A 291 -30.59 5.37 24.97
C ASP A 291 -29.85 4.21 25.66
N PRO A 292 -29.17 4.42 26.81
CA PRO A 292 -28.46 3.37 27.54
C PRO A 292 -29.35 2.42 28.35
N SER A 293 -30.68 2.47 28.23
CA SER A 293 -31.59 1.77 29.15
C SER A 293 -32.12 0.41 28.69
N GLU A 294 -31.81 -0.05 27.47
CA GLU A 294 -32.22 -1.39 27.01
C GLU A 294 -31.04 -2.36 26.93
N ASN A 295 -30.52 -2.80 28.05
CA ASN A 295 -29.92 -4.15 28.21
C ASN A 295 -29.58 -4.48 29.69
N ARG A 296 -30.61 -4.56 30.51
CA ARG A 296 -30.50 -5.25 31.78
C ARG A 296 -31.69 -6.23 31.87
N ASP A 297 -31.48 -7.41 31.36
CA ASP A 297 -32.13 -8.65 31.85
C ASP A 297 -31.75 -9.78 30.89
N GLN A 298 -30.84 -10.59 31.33
CA GLN A 298 -30.62 -12.02 31.05
C GLN A 298 -29.12 -12.34 31.09
N VAL A 299 -28.62 -12.56 32.29
CA VAL A 299 -27.69 -13.65 32.64
C VAL A 299 -27.73 -13.83 34.17
N ARG A 300 -28.48 -14.78 34.61
CA ARG A 300 -28.28 -15.54 35.86
C ARG A 300 -28.74 -16.96 35.59
N GLU A 301 -27.78 -17.88 35.55
CA GLU A 301 -27.84 -19.12 36.30
C GLU A 301 -26.58 -19.97 36.10
N PRO A 302 -26.30 -20.99 36.93
CA PRO A 302 -25.13 -20.94 37.79
C PRO A 302 -24.14 -22.08 37.52
N LEU A 303 -22.93 -21.88 38.03
CA LEU A 303 -21.91 -22.91 38.28
C LEU A 303 -22.46 -24.04 39.17
N VAL A 304 -22.41 -25.32 38.73
CA VAL A 304 -22.28 -26.49 39.58
C VAL A 304 -21.38 -27.56 38.94
N ARG A 305 -20.28 -27.83 39.65
CA ARG A 305 -19.33 -28.95 39.68
C ARG A 305 -18.40 -29.21 38.53
#